data_0ab2e3e62f216a984dc0863c4768ac28
#
_entry.id   0ab2e3e62f216a984dc0863c4768ac28
#
_cell.length_a   1.000
_cell.length_b   1.000
_cell.length_c   1.000
_cell.angle_alpha   90.00
_cell.angle_beta   90.00
_cell.angle_gamma   90.00
#
_symmetry.space_group_name_H-M   'P 1'
#
loop_
_entity.id
_entity.type
_entity.pdbx_description
1 polymer ?
#
loop_
_entity_poly.entity_id
_entity_poly.type
_entity_poly.pdbx_seq_one_letter_code
_entity_poly.pdbx_strand_id
1 'polypeptide(L)'
;MASPTELLRFLSAIDANDSYPDILTKESVEIMTKCVKNALPLGWMNTNNQGDWWRSGTLAGTSAMLKRQRDGFCWAFITNTSNWTGPRFPHKIEGMMARAMDRVKEWPDRNLFDPDYCKAFEDGKKLLANEKGVQAHPVHPDNI
;
A
#
# COMPACT_ATOMS: atom_id res chain seq x y z
N MET A 1 -12.25 7.81 2.75
CA MET A 1 -10.93 8.13 2.14
C MET A 1 -9.92 7.19 2.80
N ALA A 2 -9.00 6.57 2.07
CA ALA A 2 -8.01 5.66 2.64
C ALA A 2 -6.61 6.18 2.35
N SER A 3 -5.70 6.06 3.31
CA SER A 3 -4.27 6.35 3.14
C SER A 3 -3.55 5.14 2.51
N PRO A 4 -2.35 5.32 1.93
CA PRO A 4 -1.52 4.19 1.48
C PRO A 4 -1.24 3.17 2.60
N THR A 5 -1.06 3.64 3.83
CA THR A 5 -0.83 2.77 5.00
C THR A 5 -2.05 1.89 5.30
N GLU A 6 -3.26 2.45 5.24
CA GLU A 6 -4.49 1.68 5.42
C GLU A 6 -4.71 0.65 4.31
N LEU A 7 -4.36 1.00 3.07
CA LEU A 7 -4.39 0.04 1.96
C LEU A 7 -3.39 -1.10 2.15
N LEU A 8 -2.20 -0.81 2.67
CA LEU A 8 -1.21 -1.86 2.97
C LEU A 8 -1.66 -2.74 4.12
N ARG A 9 -2.25 -2.19 5.19
CA ARG A 9 -2.86 -2.98 6.27
C ARG A 9 -3.96 -3.90 5.75
N PHE A 10 -4.82 -3.38 4.89
CA PHE A 10 -5.85 -4.20 4.24
C PHE A 10 -5.23 -5.31 3.41
N LEU A 11 -4.22 -5.01 2.59
CA LEU A 11 -3.56 -6.00 1.75
C LEU A 11 -2.88 -7.09 2.58
N SER A 12 -2.15 -6.71 3.63
CA SER A 12 -1.48 -7.66 4.54
C SER A 12 -2.46 -8.52 5.36
N ALA A 13 -3.73 -8.12 5.45
CA ALA A 13 -4.76 -8.89 6.14
C ALA A 13 -5.50 -9.89 5.22
N ILE A 14 -5.13 -9.95 3.94
CA ILE A 14 -5.74 -10.83 2.93
C ILE A 14 -4.71 -11.44 1.97
N ASP A 15 -3.43 -11.46 2.32
CA ASP A 15 -2.34 -11.84 1.41
C ASP A 15 -1.87 -13.29 1.55
N ALA A 16 -2.51 -14.05 2.45
CA ALA A 16 -2.16 -15.43 2.82
C ALA A 16 -0.69 -15.59 3.29
N ASN A 17 -0.12 -14.52 3.84
CA ASN A 17 1.23 -14.52 4.40
C ASN A 17 1.16 -14.67 5.93
N ASP A 18 1.88 -15.61 6.50
CA ASP A 18 1.88 -15.88 7.94
C ASP A 18 2.53 -14.76 8.79
N SER A 19 3.12 -13.74 8.16
CA SER A 19 3.74 -12.61 8.87
C SER A 19 2.74 -11.69 9.57
N TYR A 20 1.48 -11.70 9.15
CA TYR A 20 0.39 -10.92 9.72
C TYR A 20 -0.88 -11.77 9.79
N PRO A 21 -1.75 -11.62 10.80
CA PRO A 21 -3.01 -12.35 10.86
C PRO A 21 -3.93 -11.98 9.70
N ASP A 22 -4.29 -12.96 8.87
CA ASP A 22 -5.27 -12.80 7.82
C ASP A 22 -6.70 -12.79 8.38
N ILE A 23 -7.58 -12.00 7.75
CA ILE A 23 -9.03 -12.03 7.99
C ILE A 23 -9.75 -13.04 7.09
N LEU A 24 -9.06 -13.57 6.09
CA LEU A 24 -9.53 -14.60 5.18
C LEU A 24 -8.72 -15.89 5.38
N THR A 25 -9.36 -17.04 5.14
CA THR A 25 -8.63 -18.31 5.12
C THR A 25 -7.76 -18.40 3.86
N LYS A 26 -6.70 -19.20 3.90
CA LYS A 26 -5.84 -19.44 2.73
C LYS A 26 -6.63 -19.94 1.53
N GLU A 27 -7.60 -20.81 1.75
CA GLU A 27 -8.51 -21.33 0.70
C GLU A 27 -9.35 -20.19 0.08
N SER A 28 -9.82 -19.25 0.90
CA SER A 28 -10.58 -18.10 0.41
C SER A 28 -9.70 -17.19 -0.45
N VAL A 29 -8.46 -16.94 -0.05
CA VAL A 29 -7.49 -16.17 -0.83
C VAL A 29 -7.15 -16.86 -2.13
N GLU A 30 -6.95 -18.19 -2.12
CA GLU A 30 -6.72 -18.99 -3.32
C GLU A 30 -7.90 -18.89 -4.31
N ILE A 31 -9.13 -19.01 -3.82
CA ILE A 31 -10.34 -18.84 -4.66
C ILE A 31 -10.42 -17.43 -5.23
N MET A 32 -10.14 -16.42 -4.40
CA MET A 32 -10.20 -15.00 -4.78
C MET A 32 -9.17 -14.66 -5.86
N THR A 33 -7.97 -15.23 -5.76
CA THR A 33 -6.84 -14.91 -6.66
C THR A 33 -6.71 -15.86 -7.85
N LYS A 34 -7.52 -16.94 -7.89
CA LYS A 34 -7.48 -17.92 -8.95
C LYS A 34 -7.91 -17.34 -10.29
N CYS A 35 -7.03 -17.43 -11.29
CA CYS A 35 -7.37 -17.14 -12.66
C CYS A 35 -8.29 -18.24 -13.22
N VAL A 36 -9.51 -17.87 -13.60
CA VAL A 36 -10.44 -18.73 -14.30
C VAL A 36 -10.52 -18.29 -15.75
N LYS A 37 -10.54 -19.22 -16.68
CA LYS A 37 -10.63 -18.92 -18.11
C LYS A 37 -11.82 -17.99 -18.40
N ASN A 38 -11.54 -16.85 -19.01
CA ASN A 38 -12.50 -15.81 -19.37
C ASN A 38 -13.17 -15.06 -18.18
N ALA A 39 -12.59 -15.13 -16.99
CA ALA A 39 -13.06 -14.34 -15.84
C ALA A 39 -11.89 -13.66 -15.16
N LEU A 40 -12.16 -12.46 -14.65
CA LEU A 40 -11.21 -11.77 -13.77
C LEU A 40 -11.23 -12.40 -12.37
N PRO A 41 -10.11 -12.38 -11.65
CA PRO A 41 -10.07 -12.76 -10.25
C PRO A 41 -11.01 -11.91 -9.41
N LEU A 42 -11.50 -12.45 -8.30
CA LEU A 42 -12.44 -11.72 -7.44
C LEU A 42 -11.76 -10.53 -6.74
N GLY A 43 -12.17 -9.32 -7.10
CA GLY A 43 -11.62 -8.08 -6.54
C GLY A 43 -10.31 -7.61 -7.17
N TRP A 44 -9.64 -8.42 -7.98
CA TRP A 44 -8.36 -8.10 -8.61
C TRP A 44 -8.50 -7.86 -10.10
N MET A 45 -7.64 -7.01 -10.65
CA MET A 45 -7.64 -6.74 -12.10
C MET A 45 -6.89 -7.81 -12.87
N ASN A 46 -5.87 -8.36 -12.26
CA ASN A 46 -5.13 -9.47 -12.82
C ASN A 46 -4.37 -10.22 -11.73
N THR A 47 -4.10 -11.49 -12.01
CA THR A 47 -3.10 -12.28 -11.33
C THR A 47 -2.27 -12.94 -12.41
N ASN A 48 -0.96 -12.99 -12.24
CA ASN A 48 -0.16 -13.86 -13.08
C ASN A 48 -0.10 -15.26 -12.43
N ASN A 49 0.13 -16.29 -13.23
CA ASN A 49 0.27 -17.65 -12.72
C ASN A 49 1.50 -17.83 -11.80
N GLN A 50 2.24 -16.77 -11.54
CA GLN A 50 3.42 -16.73 -10.69
C GLN A 50 3.13 -16.20 -9.28
N GLY A 51 1.89 -15.82 -8.98
CA GLY A 51 1.46 -15.35 -7.66
C GLY A 51 1.50 -13.86 -7.44
N ASP A 52 1.75 -13.04 -8.47
CA ASP A 52 1.50 -11.60 -8.36
C ASP A 52 0.02 -11.31 -8.59
N TRP A 53 -0.52 -10.38 -7.84
CA TRP A 53 -1.87 -9.89 -8.04
C TRP A 53 -1.99 -8.42 -7.64
N TRP A 54 -2.85 -7.69 -8.33
CA TRP A 54 -2.98 -6.26 -8.15
C TRP A 54 -4.36 -5.71 -8.48
N ARG A 55 -4.62 -4.55 -7.92
CA ARG A 55 -5.76 -3.71 -8.26
C ARG A 55 -5.28 -2.30 -8.53
N SER A 56 -5.72 -1.69 -9.63
CA SER A 56 -5.48 -0.29 -9.93
C SER A 56 -6.79 0.43 -10.22
N GLY A 57 -6.77 1.73 -10.05
CA GLY A 57 -7.85 2.63 -10.41
C GLY A 57 -7.31 3.97 -10.86
N THR A 58 -7.95 4.57 -11.85
CA THR A 58 -7.60 5.89 -12.36
C THR A 58 -8.87 6.64 -12.72
N LEU A 59 -9.00 7.83 -12.16
CA LEU A 59 -10.00 8.83 -12.50
C LEU A 59 -9.30 10.13 -12.91
N ALA A 60 -10.07 11.09 -13.43
CA ALA A 60 -9.52 12.41 -13.71
C ALA A 60 -8.87 13.01 -12.46
N GLY A 61 -7.59 13.32 -12.54
CA GLY A 61 -6.85 13.93 -11.44
C GLY A 61 -6.43 13.00 -10.30
N THR A 62 -6.69 11.68 -10.38
CA THR A 62 -6.26 10.74 -9.34
C THR A 62 -5.91 9.37 -9.90
N SER A 63 -4.98 8.69 -9.26
CA SER A 63 -4.64 7.30 -9.57
C SER A 63 -4.16 6.57 -8.34
N ALA A 64 -4.44 5.27 -8.30
CA ALA A 64 -3.99 4.40 -7.21
C ALA A 64 -3.68 3.01 -7.74
N MET A 65 -2.80 2.32 -7.07
CA MET A 65 -2.53 0.91 -7.28
C MET A 65 -2.09 0.27 -5.99
N LEU A 66 -2.50 -0.98 -5.85
CA LEU A 66 -2.05 -1.83 -4.77
C LEU A 66 -1.64 -3.16 -5.40
N LYS A 67 -0.51 -3.70 -4.97
CA LYS A 67 0.06 -4.92 -5.52
C LYS A 67 0.70 -5.77 -4.43
N ARG A 68 0.45 -7.07 -4.53
CA ARG A 68 1.19 -8.11 -3.81
C ARG A 68 2.02 -8.87 -4.83
N GLN A 69 3.31 -8.98 -4.58
CA GLN A 69 4.25 -9.72 -5.42
C GLN A 69 4.41 -11.15 -4.91
N ARG A 70 4.79 -12.05 -5.78
CA ARG A 70 5.00 -13.48 -5.46
C ARG A 70 6.02 -13.75 -4.36
N ASP A 71 6.97 -12.83 -4.17
CA ASP A 71 7.99 -12.88 -3.12
C ASP A 71 7.50 -12.39 -1.75
N GLY A 72 6.21 -12.04 -1.64
CA GLY A 72 5.57 -11.54 -0.43
C GLY A 72 5.61 -10.03 -0.27
N PHE A 73 6.35 -9.30 -1.10
CA PHE A 73 6.34 -7.84 -1.05
C PHE A 73 4.97 -7.28 -1.41
N CYS A 74 4.49 -6.38 -0.57
CA CYS A 74 3.27 -5.62 -0.78
C CYS A 74 3.60 -4.15 -0.89
N TRP A 75 3.01 -3.47 -1.88
CA TRP A 75 3.16 -2.03 -2.00
C TRP A 75 1.88 -1.38 -2.53
N ALA A 76 1.72 -0.11 -2.20
CA ALA A 76 0.60 0.70 -2.66
C ALA A 76 1.07 2.12 -2.97
N PHE A 77 0.41 2.77 -3.91
CA PHE A 77 0.50 4.21 -4.08
C PHE A 77 -0.89 4.81 -4.27
N ILE A 78 -1.03 6.05 -3.84
CA ILE A 78 -2.16 6.93 -4.15
C ILE A 78 -1.56 8.26 -4.61
N THR A 79 -2.07 8.79 -5.68
CA THR A 79 -1.71 10.13 -6.17
C THR A 79 -2.95 10.93 -6.50
N ASN A 80 -2.95 12.21 -6.18
CA ASN A 80 -3.96 13.18 -6.57
C ASN A 80 -3.68 13.80 -7.96
N THR A 81 -2.82 13.15 -8.74
CA THR A 81 -2.47 13.52 -10.10
C THR A 81 -2.52 12.28 -10.97
N SER A 82 -3.15 12.37 -12.13
CA SER A 82 -3.03 11.39 -13.20
C SER A 82 -3.02 12.11 -14.54
N ASN A 83 -2.26 11.58 -15.48
CA ASN A 83 -2.39 11.99 -16.86
C ASN A 83 -3.52 11.21 -17.56
N TRP A 84 -4.00 11.71 -18.70
CA TRP A 84 -5.09 11.09 -19.46
C TRP A 84 -4.70 9.78 -20.16
N THR A 85 -3.63 9.12 -19.75
CA THR A 85 -3.21 7.82 -20.31
C THR A 85 -3.97 6.63 -19.71
N GLY A 86 -4.94 6.90 -18.81
CA GLY A 86 -5.79 5.89 -18.21
C GLY A 86 -4.98 4.80 -17.49
N PRO A 87 -5.27 3.52 -17.74
CA PRO A 87 -4.60 2.40 -17.06
C PRO A 87 -3.08 2.34 -17.25
N ARG A 88 -2.52 3.02 -18.24
CA ARG A 88 -1.08 3.05 -18.50
C ARG A 88 -0.32 3.83 -17.42
N PHE A 89 -0.96 4.78 -16.75
CA PHE A 89 -0.30 5.57 -15.71
C PHE A 89 0.10 4.74 -14.49
N PRO A 90 -0.80 3.93 -13.87
CA PRO A 90 -0.41 3.02 -12.79
C PRO A 90 0.76 2.09 -13.15
N HIS A 91 0.79 1.55 -14.37
CA HIS A 91 1.88 0.67 -14.79
C HIS A 91 3.24 1.38 -14.97
N LYS A 92 3.23 2.68 -15.30
CA LYS A 92 4.47 3.48 -15.26
C LYS A 92 5.01 3.62 -13.84
N ILE A 93 4.12 3.88 -12.88
CA ILE A 93 4.49 3.95 -11.45
C ILE A 93 4.97 2.58 -10.97
N GLU A 94 4.32 1.49 -11.35
CA GLU A 94 4.76 0.12 -11.05
C GLU A 94 6.21 -0.12 -11.47
N GLY A 95 6.58 0.28 -12.70
CA GLY A 95 7.96 0.17 -13.17
C GLY A 95 8.95 1.05 -12.40
N MET A 96 8.50 2.20 -11.86
CA MET A 96 9.32 3.02 -10.96
C MET A 96 9.50 2.36 -9.59
N MET A 97 8.44 1.80 -9.03
CA MET A 97 8.46 1.06 -7.77
C MET A 97 9.40 -0.14 -7.85
N ALA A 98 9.32 -0.95 -8.90
CA ALA A 98 10.22 -2.08 -9.11
C ALA A 98 11.69 -1.63 -9.08
N ARG A 99 12.05 -0.60 -9.85
CA ARG A 99 13.41 -0.06 -9.86
C ARG A 99 13.84 0.55 -8.51
N ALA A 100 12.92 1.08 -7.75
CA ALA A 100 13.22 1.61 -6.42
C ALA A 100 13.52 0.47 -5.43
N MET A 101 12.70 -0.57 -5.44
CA MET A 101 12.88 -1.76 -4.61
C MET A 101 14.19 -2.49 -4.91
N ASP A 102 14.56 -2.64 -6.18
CA ASP A 102 15.82 -3.26 -6.60
C ASP A 102 17.07 -2.53 -6.08
N ARG A 103 16.94 -1.26 -5.71
CA ARG A 103 18.03 -0.45 -5.16
C ARG A 103 18.18 -0.51 -3.65
N VAL A 104 17.17 -1.02 -2.96
CA VAL A 104 17.19 -1.17 -1.51
C VAL A 104 18.08 -2.35 -1.16
N LYS A 105 19.21 -2.09 -0.50
CA LYS A 105 20.17 -3.12 -0.08
C LYS A 105 19.79 -3.74 1.25
N GLU A 106 19.14 -2.97 2.11
CA GLU A 106 18.76 -3.37 3.46
C GLU A 106 17.39 -2.78 3.78
N TRP A 107 16.47 -3.64 4.17
CA TRP A 107 15.14 -3.26 4.59
C TRP A 107 15.11 -3.05 6.09
N PRO A 108 14.40 -2.01 6.58
CA PRO A 108 14.23 -1.85 8.03
C PRO A 108 13.40 -3.02 8.60
N ASP A 109 13.83 -3.54 9.71
CA ASP A 109 13.19 -4.64 10.46
C ASP A 109 12.00 -4.19 11.33
N ARG A 110 11.74 -2.89 11.38
CA ARG A 110 10.67 -2.29 12.20
C ARG A 110 9.30 -2.38 11.53
N ASN A 111 8.30 -2.74 12.31
CA ASN A 111 6.90 -2.75 11.88
C ASN A 111 6.26 -1.37 12.03
N LEU A 112 6.04 -0.67 10.91
CA LEU A 112 5.37 0.65 10.91
C LEU A 112 3.86 0.58 11.23
N PHE A 113 3.28 -0.62 11.29
CA PHE A 113 1.89 -0.82 11.70
C PHE A 113 1.75 -1.02 13.21
N ASP A 114 2.87 -1.15 13.92
CA ASP A 114 2.88 -1.26 15.36
C ASP A 114 2.41 0.06 16.00
N PRO A 115 1.33 0.02 16.81
CA PRO A 115 0.83 1.20 17.50
C PRO A 115 1.86 1.84 18.43
N ASP A 116 2.68 1.04 19.08
CA ASP A 116 3.70 1.53 20.01
C ASP A 116 4.83 2.25 19.26
N TYR A 117 5.19 1.77 18.07
CA TYR A 117 6.12 2.49 17.20
C TYR A 117 5.57 3.84 16.74
N CYS A 118 4.32 3.88 16.31
CA CYS A 118 3.67 5.13 15.90
C CYS A 118 3.62 6.13 17.04
N LYS A 119 3.30 5.69 18.26
CA LYS A 119 3.27 6.52 19.44
C LYS A 119 4.66 7.05 19.82
N ALA A 120 5.67 6.20 19.83
CA ALA A 120 7.06 6.59 20.12
C ALA A 120 7.57 7.63 19.10
N PHE A 121 7.20 7.50 17.83
CA PHE A 121 7.56 8.45 16.78
C PHE A 121 6.87 9.82 16.97
N GLU A 122 5.60 9.86 17.34
CA GLU A 122 4.86 11.07 17.64
C GLU A 122 5.40 11.78 18.88
N ASP A 123 5.71 11.02 19.92
CA ASP A 123 6.29 11.56 21.15
C ASP A 123 7.72 12.08 20.91
N GLY A 124 8.52 11.42 20.09
CA GLY A 124 9.82 11.93 19.64
C GLY A 124 9.74 13.21 18.84
N LYS A 125 8.75 13.37 17.95
CA LYS A 125 8.49 14.62 17.24
C LYS A 125 8.12 15.77 18.19
N LYS A 126 7.28 15.52 19.20
CA LYS A 126 6.90 16.50 20.21
C LYS A 126 8.11 16.98 21.03
N LEU A 127 8.99 16.08 21.42
CA LEU A 127 10.23 16.41 22.11
C LEU A 127 11.14 17.30 21.27
N LEU A 128 11.37 16.95 20.00
CA LEU A 128 12.17 17.74 19.06
C LEU A 128 11.56 19.12 18.75
N ALA A 129 10.23 19.22 18.69
CA ALA A 129 9.54 20.50 18.51
C ALA A 129 9.70 21.41 19.72
N ASN A 130 9.63 20.85 20.93
CA ASN A 130 9.82 21.60 22.17
C ASN A 130 11.26 22.09 22.32
N GLU A 131 12.26 21.30 21.96
CA GLU A 131 13.67 21.72 21.98
C GLU A 131 13.99 22.84 20.99
N LYS A 132 13.27 22.91 19.88
CA LYS A 132 13.45 23.96 18.86
C LYS A 132 12.59 25.19 19.08
N GLY A 133 11.80 25.27 20.14
CA GLY A 133 10.92 26.39 20.44
C GLY A 133 9.84 26.66 19.39
N VAL A 134 9.57 25.71 18.51
CA VAL A 134 8.55 25.82 17.48
C VAL A 134 7.22 25.35 18.07
N GLN A 135 6.36 26.28 18.44
CA GLN A 135 4.98 25.95 18.76
C GLN A 135 4.32 25.35 17.52
N ALA A 136 3.90 24.09 17.62
CA ALA A 136 3.08 23.47 16.60
C ALA A 136 1.74 24.22 16.54
N HIS A 137 1.47 24.92 15.45
CA HIS A 137 0.13 25.46 15.21
C HIS A 137 -0.84 24.29 15.04
N PRO A 138 -1.92 24.25 15.81
CA PRO A 138 -2.97 23.25 15.60
C PRO A 138 -3.54 23.43 14.20
N VAL A 139 -3.51 22.39 13.39
CA VAL A 139 -4.23 22.35 12.11
C VAL A 139 -5.72 22.36 12.44
N HIS A 140 -6.40 23.45 12.14
CA HIS A 140 -7.84 23.57 12.32
C HIS A 140 -8.53 22.59 11.34
N PRO A 141 -9.50 21.77 11.79
CA PRO A 141 -10.17 20.79 10.94
C PRO A 141 -11.06 21.37 9.84
N ASP A 142 -11.23 22.68 9.80
CA ASP A 142 -12.15 23.38 8.88
C ASP A 142 -11.51 23.81 7.54
N ASN A 143 -10.27 23.40 7.26
CA ASN A 143 -9.55 23.76 6.02
C ASN A 143 -9.27 22.55 5.10
N ILE A 144 -10.21 21.58 5.05
CA ILE A 144 -10.17 20.51 4.06
C ILE A 144 -11.48 20.49 3.26
#